data_ec9f8a01216b21bf446600f9329f5246
#
_entry.id   ec9f8a01216b21bf446600f9329f5246
#
_cell.length_a   1.000
_cell.length_b   1.000
_cell.length_c   1.000
_cell.angle_alpha   90.00
_cell.angle_beta   90.00
_cell.angle_gamma   90.00
#
_symmetry.space_group_name_H-M   'P 1'
#
loop_
_entity.id
_entity.type
_entity.pdbx_description
1 polymer ?
#
loop_
_entity_poly.entity_id
_entity_poly.type
_entity_poly.pdbx_seq_one_letter_code
_entity_poly.pdbx_strand_id
1 'polypeptide(L)' 'MSICDLKVGESATIDFLSGEEKLIKRLLSLGCTQGTEILLKNTAPLGDPIVVNLRGFSLAIRKKDAKGIFVK' A
#
# COMPACT_ATOMS: atom_id res chain seq x y z
N MET A 1 -8.94 -7.07 -3.91
CA MET A 1 -7.59 -7.57 -3.58
C MET A 1 -6.81 -6.48 -2.86
N SER A 2 -5.85 -6.83 -2.05
CA SER A 2 -5.03 -5.85 -1.37
C SER A 2 -3.71 -5.64 -2.09
N ILE A 3 -2.99 -4.58 -1.70
CA ILE A 3 -1.67 -4.30 -2.24
C ILE A 3 -0.71 -5.49 -2.04
N CYS A 4 -0.95 -6.30 -1.01
CA CYS A 4 -0.12 -7.48 -0.73
C CYS A 4 -0.26 -8.57 -1.78
N ASP A 5 -1.30 -8.53 -2.60
CA ASP A 5 -1.53 -9.51 -3.66
C ASP A 5 -0.83 -9.14 -4.96
N LEU A 6 -0.25 -7.96 -5.05
CA LEU A 6 0.49 -7.54 -6.23
C LEU A 6 1.86 -8.20 -6.26
N LYS A 7 2.37 -8.37 -7.48
CA LYS A 7 3.75 -8.80 -7.69
C LYS A 7 4.65 -7.58 -7.75
N VAL A 8 5.91 -7.75 -7.42
CA VAL A 8 6.89 -6.67 -7.54
C VAL A 8 6.89 -6.16 -8.98
N GLY A 9 6.76 -4.84 -9.11
CA GLY A 9 6.68 -4.18 -10.41
C GLY A 9 5.26 -3.93 -10.90
N GLU A 10 4.25 -4.51 -10.22
CA GLU A 10 2.85 -4.26 -10.59
C GLU A 10 2.33 -3.01 -9.91
N SER A 11 1.45 -2.30 -10.61
CA SER A 11 0.74 -1.16 -10.05
C SER A 11 -0.76 -1.40 -10.13
N ALA A 12 -1.49 -0.67 -9.29
CA ALA A 12 -2.95 -0.74 -9.26
C ALA A 12 -3.47 0.58 -8.71
N THR A 13 -4.78 0.75 -8.76
CA THR A 13 -5.43 1.95 -8.23
C THR A 13 -6.00 1.64 -6.87
N ILE A 14 -5.77 2.52 -5.89
CA ILE A 14 -6.33 2.35 -4.56
C ILE A 14 -7.84 2.48 -4.63
N ASP A 15 -8.54 1.48 -4.11
CA ASP A 15 -10.00 1.43 -4.09
C ASP A 15 -10.53 1.95 -2.76
N PHE A 16 -10.12 1.33 -1.66
CA PHE A 16 -10.52 1.79 -0.32
C PHE A 16 -9.52 1.29 0.71
N LEU A 17 -9.61 1.86 1.91
CA LEU A 17 -8.81 1.46 3.05
C LEU A 17 -9.69 0.77 4.09
N SER A 18 -9.16 -0.26 4.73
CA SER A 18 -9.86 -1.01 5.76
C SER A 18 -8.93 -1.18 6.95
N GLY A 19 -9.51 -1.25 8.14
CA GLY A 19 -8.76 -1.44 9.37
C GLY A 19 -9.20 -0.46 10.44
N GLU A 20 -8.39 -0.33 11.49
CA GLU A 20 -8.68 0.60 12.56
C GLU A 20 -8.61 2.04 12.07
N GLU A 21 -9.45 2.89 12.65
CA GLU A 21 -9.51 4.30 12.28
C GLU A 21 -8.13 4.98 12.31
N LYS A 22 -7.35 4.67 13.34
CA LYS A 22 -6.03 5.25 13.51
C LYS A 22 -5.10 4.88 12.35
N LEU A 23 -5.16 3.63 11.90
CA LEU A 23 -4.37 3.16 10.77
C LEU A 23 -4.83 3.86 9.49
N ILE A 24 -6.14 3.92 9.28
CA ILE A 24 -6.70 4.57 8.08
C ILE A 24 -6.26 6.01 8.00
N LYS A 25 -6.33 6.74 9.10
CA LYS A 25 -5.90 8.14 9.14
C LYS A 25 -4.42 8.28 8.79
N ARG A 26 -3.58 7.37 9.30
CA ARG A 26 -2.15 7.38 9.01
C ARG A 26 -1.90 7.12 7.53
N LEU A 27 -2.56 6.12 6.96
CA LEU A 27 -2.39 5.79 5.55
C LEU A 27 -2.85 6.95 4.66
N LEU A 28 -3.96 7.59 5.00
CA LEU A 28 -4.45 8.75 4.25
C LEU A 28 -3.43 9.89 4.30
N SER A 29 -2.83 10.13 5.46
CA SER A 29 -1.82 11.19 5.59
C SER A 29 -0.56 10.90 4.77
N LEU A 30 -0.31 9.64 4.46
CA LEU A 30 0.82 9.24 3.62
C LEU A 30 0.49 9.31 2.13
N GLY A 31 -0.76 9.59 1.77
CA GLY A 31 -1.17 9.72 0.39
C GLY A 31 -1.94 8.54 -0.17
N CYS A 32 -2.31 7.57 0.67
CA CYS A 32 -3.07 6.38 0.22
C CYS A 32 -4.54 6.72 0.03
N THR A 33 -4.83 7.64 -0.88
CA THR A 33 -6.21 8.07 -1.14
C THR A 33 -6.83 7.29 -2.29
N GLN A 34 -8.16 7.17 -2.27
CA GLN A 34 -8.91 6.50 -3.33
C GLN A 34 -8.57 7.12 -4.69
N GLY A 35 -8.37 6.28 -5.68
CA GLY A 35 -8.05 6.73 -7.03
C GLY A 35 -6.57 6.97 -7.29
N THR A 36 -5.73 6.87 -6.27
CA THR A 36 -4.29 7.06 -6.43
C THR A 36 -3.64 5.77 -6.92
N GLU A 37 -2.72 5.89 -7.88
CA GLU A 37 -1.98 4.73 -8.34
C GLU A 37 -0.89 4.37 -7.33
N ILE A 38 -0.78 3.10 -7.05
CA ILE A 38 0.23 2.57 -6.12
C ILE A 38 0.99 1.44 -6.81
N LEU A 39 2.31 1.47 -6.70
CA LEU A 39 3.19 0.48 -7.30
C LEU A 39 3.87 -0.32 -6.19
N LEU A 40 3.85 -1.64 -6.29
CA LEU A 40 4.64 -2.48 -5.38
C LEU A 40 6.06 -2.50 -5.93
N LYS A 41 6.94 -1.74 -5.30
CA LYS A 41 8.30 -1.53 -5.79
C LYS A 41 9.22 -2.69 -5.44
N ASN A 42 9.18 -3.14 -4.20
CA ASN A 42 9.92 -4.31 -3.78
C ASN A 42 9.47 -4.76 -2.38
N THR A 43 10.07 -5.85 -1.89
CA THR A 43 9.80 -6.34 -0.54
C THR A 43 11.14 -6.55 0.16
N ALA A 44 11.13 -6.47 1.50
CA ALA A 44 12.30 -6.81 2.28
C ALA A 44 12.61 -8.32 2.10
N PRO A 45 13.85 -8.75 2.41
CA PRO A 45 14.25 -10.14 2.18
C PRO A 45 13.33 -11.21 2.76
N LEU A 46 12.66 -10.91 3.87
CA LEU A 46 11.71 -11.83 4.49
C LEU A 46 10.25 -11.53 4.11
N GLY A 47 10.05 -10.66 3.13
CA GLY A 47 8.72 -10.30 2.65
C GLY A 47 8.04 -9.18 3.43
N ASP A 48 8.68 -8.64 4.46
CA ASP A 48 8.09 -7.61 5.31
C ASP A 48 9.21 -6.69 5.84
N PRO A 49 9.07 -5.38 5.74
CA PRO A 49 7.97 -4.64 5.12
C PRO A 49 7.99 -4.70 3.60
N ILE A 50 6.87 -4.27 3.00
CA ILE A 50 6.84 -4.05 1.55
C ILE A 50 7.20 -2.60 1.28
N VAL A 51 7.75 -2.33 0.10
CA VAL A 51 8.06 -0.98 -0.34
C VAL A 51 7.15 -0.63 -1.51
N VAL A 52 6.42 0.46 -1.37
CA VAL A 52 5.49 0.92 -2.41
C VAL A 52 5.89 2.32 -2.87
N ASN A 53 5.47 2.66 -4.07
CA ASN A 53 5.65 4.01 -4.61
C ASN A 53 4.27 4.64 -4.81
N LEU A 54 4.12 5.86 -4.28
CA LEU A 54 2.91 6.67 -4.40
C LEU A 54 3.33 8.06 -4.81
N ARG A 55 2.82 8.53 -5.95
CA ARG A 55 3.06 9.91 -6.40
C ARG A 55 4.54 10.30 -6.39
N GLY A 56 5.42 9.35 -6.71
CA GLY A 56 6.85 9.60 -6.74
C GLY A 56 7.56 9.40 -5.41
N PHE A 57 6.84 9.07 -4.35
CA PHE A 57 7.44 8.79 -3.05
C PHE A 57 7.50 7.30 -2.78
N SER A 58 8.60 6.84 -2.19
CA SER A 58 8.74 5.45 -1.75
C SER A 58 8.44 5.37 -0.27
N LEU A 59 7.59 4.40 0.11
CA LEU A 59 7.20 4.18 1.49
C LEU A 59 7.39 2.70 1.84
N ALA A 60 7.91 2.45 3.04
CA ALA A 60 7.94 1.10 3.58
C ALA A 60 6.72 0.93 4.49
N ILE A 61 5.90 -0.08 4.21
CA ILE A 61 4.68 -0.34 4.97
C ILE A 61 4.73 -1.77 5.47
N ARG A 62 4.45 -1.97 6.75
CA ARG A 62 4.38 -3.31 7.32
C ARG A 62 3.26 -4.07 6.64
N LYS A 63 3.52 -5.34 6.36
CA LYS A 63 2.57 -6.19 5.64
C LYS A 63 1.21 -6.22 6.33
N LYS A 64 1.18 -6.29 7.65
CA LYS A 64 -0.07 -6.29 8.40
C LYS A 64 -0.92 -5.05 8.15
N ASP A 65 -0.27 -3.90 7.94
CA ASP A 65 -0.96 -2.64 7.67
C ASP A 65 -1.34 -2.55 6.19
N ALA A 66 -0.47 -3.05 5.32
CA ALA A 66 -0.72 -3.03 3.89
C ALA A 66 -1.92 -3.88 3.48
N LYS A 67 -2.25 -4.90 4.25
CA LYS A 67 -3.44 -5.73 3.99
C LYS A 67 -4.73 -4.92 3.99
N GLY A 68 -4.73 -3.75 4.62
CA GLY A 68 -5.88 -2.86 4.64
C GLY A 68 -5.96 -1.92 3.44
N ILE A 69 -4.97 -1.94 2.55
CA ILE A 69 -5.00 -1.11 1.34
C ILE A 69 -5.55 -1.96 0.21
N PHE A 70 -6.83 -1.75 -0.12
CA PHE A 70 -7.49 -2.51 -1.18
C PHE A 70 -7.34 -1.78 -2.51
N VAL A 71 -7.04 -2.54 -3.54
CA VAL A 71 -6.79 -2.03 -4.88
C VAL A 71 -7.67 -2.72 -5.90
N LYS A 72 -7.75 -2.10 -7.08
CA LYS A 72 -8.52 -2.64 -8.20
C LYS A 72 -7.80 -2.45 -9.52
#